data_770fbda2c586e93f879dcd63186a6dbd
#
_entry.id   770fbda2c586e93f879dcd63186a6dbd
#
_cell.length_a   1.000
_cell.length_b   1.000
_cell.length_c   1.000
_cell.angle_alpha   90.00
_cell.angle_beta   90.00
_cell.angle_gamma   90.00
#
_symmetry.space_group_name_H-M   'P 1'
#
loop_
_entity.id
_entity.type
_entity.pdbx_description
1 polymer ?
#
loop_
_entity_poly.entity_id
_entity_poly.type
_entity_poly.pdbx_seq_one_letter_code
_entity_poly.pdbx_strand_id
1 'polypeptide(L)'
;TPVKFGISFTTIHLNQAGALVHLYTDGSVYLNHGGIEMGQGTHTKIAQVVANSLGLPYEKVKISSTNTTKVPNTSASAASSTTDLNAAAALNATTKIKKNLEKFIKDKYKIFSKEEPIYKNESIIFGNRSFEFKKIVMEAYLNRVSLSSSGFYSTPKIKFNKKKFTGRPFYYFCYGAAVSEVTIDTLTGENIIERVDI
;
A
#
# COMPACT_ATOMS: atom_id res chain seq x y z
N THR A 1 -23.20 6.42 19.00
CA THR A 1 -23.15 5.08 18.38
C THR A 1 -21.71 4.64 18.26
N PRO A 2 -21.25 3.64 19.04
CA PRO A 2 -19.91 3.07 18.85
C PRO A 2 -19.90 2.12 17.65
N VAL A 3 -18.73 2.06 16.98
CA VAL A 3 -18.50 1.19 15.84
C VAL A 3 -17.25 0.35 16.05
N LYS A 4 -17.35 -0.95 15.76
CA LYS A 4 -16.23 -1.86 15.60
C LYS A 4 -16.34 -2.53 14.25
N PHE A 5 -15.48 -2.16 13.30
CA PHE A 5 -15.50 -2.68 11.93
C PHE A 5 -14.30 -3.58 11.67
N GLY A 6 -14.58 -4.83 11.27
CA GLY A 6 -13.51 -5.78 10.91
C GLY A 6 -13.02 -5.55 9.48
N ILE A 7 -11.71 -5.40 9.31
CA ILE A 7 -11.08 -5.17 8.02
C ILE A 7 -10.70 -6.52 7.42
N SER A 8 -11.47 -6.99 6.48
CA SER A 8 -11.29 -8.15 5.60
C SER A 8 -12.63 -8.63 5.05
N PHE A 9 -12.58 -9.42 3.99
CA PHE A 9 -13.73 -10.24 3.57
C PHE A 9 -13.85 -11.49 4.44
N THR A 10 -15.07 -11.86 4.81
CA THR A 10 -15.35 -13.19 5.40
C THR A 10 -15.17 -14.34 4.39
N THR A 11 -15.16 -14.01 3.10
CA THR A 11 -14.77 -14.91 2.01
C THR A 11 -13.24 -14.86 1.87
N ILE A 12 -12.56 -15.79 2.51
CA ILE A 12 -11.11 -15.72 2.79
C ILE A 12 -10.26 -15.52 1.54
N HIS A 13 -10.54 -16.21 0.42
CA HIS A 13 -9.75 -16.10 -0.80
C HIS A 13 -9.79 -14.70 -1.45
N LEU A 14 -10.72 -13.83 -1.07
CA LEU A 14 -10.76 -12.45 -1.55
C LEU A 14 -9.74 -11.54 -0.86
N ASN A 15 -9.10 -11.99 0.22
CA ASN A 15 -8.14 -11.18 0.97
C ASN A 15 -6.72 -11.32 0.42
N GLN A 16 -6.54 -10.99 -0.86
CA GLN A 16 -5.27 -11.04 -1.57
C GLN A 16 -5.20 -9.96 -2.65
N ALA A 17 -4.00 -9.56 -3.01
CA ALA A 17 -3.73 -8.65 -4.12
C ALA A 17 -2.34 -8.86 -4.71
N GLY A 18 -2.21 -8.47 -5.99
CA GLY A 18 -0.93 -8.34 -6.67
C GLY A 18 -0.64 -6.89 -7.02
N ALA A 19 0.63 -6.57 -7.20
CA ALA A 19 1.09 -5.29 -7.72
C ALA A 19 2.33 -5.46 -8.57
N LEU A 20 2.61 -4.48 -9.43
CA LEU A 20 3.79 -4.41 -10.26
C LEU A 20 4.41 -3.03 -10.14
N VAL A 21 5.70 -2.98 -9.85
CA VAL A 21 6.46 -1.74 -9.69
C VAL A 21 7.62 -1.73 -10.67
N HIS A 22 7.81 -0.62 -11.38
CA HIS A 22 8.93 -0.37 -12.27
C HIS A 22 9.65 0.90 -11.86
N LEU A 23 10.98 0.87 -11.79
CA LEU A 23 11.83 2.05 -11.72
C LEU A 23 12.35 2.38 -13.10
N TYR A 24 12.21 3.62 -13.52
CA TYR A 24 12.81 4.13 -14.74
C TYR A 24 14.15 4.83 -14.48
N THR A 25 14.99 4.92 -15.49
CA THR A 25 16.35 5.45 -15.38
C THR A 25 16.43 6.92 -14.97
N ASP A 26 15.33 7.65 -15.09
CA ASP A 26 15.19 9.02 -14.59
C ASP A 26 14.84 9.11 -13.10
N GLY A 27 14.70 7.96 -12.42
CA GLY A 27 14.32 7.85 -11.03
C GLY A 27 12.82 7.89 -10.77
N SER A 28 11.99 7.95 -11.81
CA SER A 28 10.53 7.86 -11.67
C SER A 28 10.10 6.40 -11.45
N VAL A 29 8.89 6.24 -10.89
CA VAL A 29 8.30 4.95 -10.57
C VAL A 29 6.97 4.80 -11.27
N TYR A 30 6.75 3.67 -11.91
CA TYR A 30 5.45 3.31 -12.46
C TYR A 30 4.86 2.15 -11.69
N LEU A 31 3.66 2.36 -11.17
CA LEU A 31 2.96 1.44 -10.28
C LEU A 31 1.67 0.95 -10.92
N ASN A 32 1.51 -0.37 -10.94
CA ASN A 32 0.26 -1.04 -11.31
C ASN A 32 -0.25 -1.82 -10.11
N HIS A 33 -1.51 -1.68 -9.78
CA HIS A 33 -2.21 -2.48 -8.79
C HIS A 33 -3.66 -2.71 -9.20
N GLY A 34 -4.34 -3.63 -8.52
CA GLY A 34 -5.70 -4.03 -8.90
C GLY A 34 -6.81 -3.28 -8.17
N GLY A 35 -6.50 -2.38 -7.26
CA GLY A 35 -7.51 -1.60 -6.53
C GLY A 35 -8.20 -0.57 -7.42
N ILE A 36 -9.53 -0.51 -7.35
CA ILE A 36 -10.35 0.46 -8.09
C ILE A 36 -10.43 1.76 -7.30
N GLU A 37 -10.18 2.89 -7.99
CA GLU A 37 -10.42 4.23 -7.46
C GLU A 37 -11.86 4.63 -7.72
N MET A 38 -12.59 4.97 -6.67
CA MET A 38 -14.00 5.39 -6.70
C MET A 38 -14.18 6.75 -5.99
N GLY A 39 -13.10 7.50 -5.78
CA GLY A 39 -13.09 8.74 -5.02
C GLY A 39 -12.63 8.57 -3.55
N GLN A 40 -12.31 7.34 -3.10
CA GLN A 40 -11.84 7.06 -1.74
C GLN A 40 -10.34 7.29 -1.52
N GLY A 41 -9.58 7.70 -2.55
CA GLY A 41 -8.17 8.02 -2.47
C GLY A 41 -7.24 6.80 -2.42
N THR A 42 -7.66 5.65 -2.90
CA THR A 42 -6.86 4.41 -2.92
C THR A 42 -5.57 4.59 -3.71
N HIS A 43 -5.65 5.18 -4.92
CA HIS A 43 -4.46 5.41 -5.75
C HIS A 43 -3.44 6.30 -5.03
N THR A 44 -3.90 7.41 -4.45
CA THR A 44 -3.05 8.33 -3.68
C THR A 44 -2.34 7.63 -2.52
N LYS A 45 -3.08 6.86 -1.73
CA LYS A 45 -2.54 6.15 -0.56
C LYS A 45 -1.50 5.11 -0.96
N ILE A 46 -1.74 4.33 -2.01
CA ILE A 46 -0.81 3.30 -2.47
C ILE A 46 0.45 3.92 -3.06
N ALA A 47 0.32 5.00 -3.86
CA ALA A 47 1.47 5.75 -4.36
C ALA A 47 2.33 6.31 -3.23
N GLN A 48 1.69 6.83 -2.17
CA GLN A 48 2.36 7.33 -0.97
C GLN A 48 3.19 6.26 -0.26
N VAL A 49 2.65 5.04 -0.13
CA VAL A 49 3.37 3.90 0.46
C VAL A 49 4.63 3.57 -0.34
N VAL A 50 4.53 3.53 -1.67
CA VAL A 50 5.68 3.27 -2.55
C VAL A 50 6.70 4.41 -2.49
N ALA A 51 6.25 5.66 -2.58
CA ALA A 51 7.09 6.85 -2.49
C ALA A 51 7.88 6.87 -1.17
N ASN A 52 7.19 6.71 -0.04
CA ASN A 52 7.82 6.65 1.28
C ASN A 52 8.83 5.50 1.39
N SER A 53 8.50 4.31 0.87
CA SER A 53 9.41 3.15 0.91
C SER A 53 10.70 3.39 0.14
N LEU A 54 10.65 4.19 -0.94
CA LEU A 54 11.80 4.53 -1.78
C LEU A 54 12.47 5.86 -1.40
N GLY A 55 11.93 6.58 -0.42
CA GLY A 55 12.43 7.90 -0.02
C GLY A 55 12.26 8.97 -1.10
N LEU A 56 11.21 8.84 -1.93
CA LEU A 56 10.92 9.71 -3.06
C LEU A 56 9.76 10.67 -2.75
N PRO A 57 9.70 11.84 -3.40
CA PRO A 57 8.49 12.65 -3.40
C PRO A 57 7.36 11.93 -4.14
N TYR A 58 6.13 12.19 -3.72
CA TYR A 58 4.91 11.55 -4.24
C TYR A 58 4.79 11.66 -5.78
N GLU A 59 5.15 12.81 -6.33
CA GLU A 59 5.04 13.16 -7.74
C GLU A 59 5.90 12.26 -8.66
N LYS A 60 6.90 11.61 -8.09
CA LYS A 60 7.74 10.63 -8.81
C LYS A 60 7.03 9.30 -9.07
N VAL A 61 5.93 9.02 -8.36
CA VAL A 61 5.18 7.77 -8.52
C VAL A 61 3.95 8.01 -9.41
N LYS A 62 3.92 7.34 -10.55
CA LYS A 62 2.79 7.37 -11.49
C LYS A 62 2.03 6.05 -11.40
N ILE A 63 0.70 6.14 -11.26
CA ILE A 63 -0.19 4.98 -11.24
C ILE A 63 -0.93 4.88 -12.57
N SER A 64 -0.99 3.68 -13.12
CA SER A 64 -1.83 3.40 -14.27
C SER A 64 -3.28 3.16 -13.86
N SER A 65 -4.21 3.42 -14.78
CA SER A 65 -5.60 2.99 -14.62
C SER A 65 -5.67 1.48 -14.38
N THR A 66 -6.52 1.05 -13.45
CA THR A 66 -6.76 -0.36 -13.18
C THR A 66 -7.58 -1.01 -14.29
N ASN A 67 -7.10 -2.14 -14.77
CA ASN A 67 -7.83 -2.99 -15.73
C ASN A 67 -7.38 -4.45 -15.59
N THR A 68 -8.09 -5.37 -16.24
CA THR A 68 -7.87 -6.81 -16.12
C THR A 68 -6.60 -7.35 -16.80
N THR A 69 -5.85 -6.52 -17.52
CA THR A 69 -4.65 -6.94 -18.24
C THR A 69 -3.36 -6.81 -17.44
N LYS A 70 -3.39 -6.25 -16.22
CA LYS A 70 -2.18 -5.80 -15.53
C LYS A 70 -1.75 -6.66 -14.36
N VAL A 71 -2.62 -6.90 -13.40
CA VAL A 71 -2.28 -7.65 -12.18
C VAL A 71 -3.28 -8.75 -11.91
N PRO A 72 -2.79 -9.98 -11.75
CA PRO A 72 -3.63 -11.10 -11.33
C PRO A 72 -3.92 -11.05 -9.84
N ASN A 73 -4.79 -11.93 -9.37
CA ASN A 73 -5.09 -12.14 -7.96
C ASN A 73 -5.58 -10.88 -7.24
N THR A 74 -6.39 -10.08 -7.94
CA THR A 74 -7.01 -8.90 -7.40
C THR A 74 -8.44 -9.19 -6.97
N SER A 75 -8.80 -8.69 -5.80
CA SER A 75 -10.16 -8.76 -5.26
C SER A 75 -10.94 -7.48 -5.56
N ALA A 76 -12.26 -7.55 -5.41
CA ALA A 76 -13.11 -6.38 -5.47
C ALA A 76 -12.66 -5.30 -4.47
N SER A 77 -12.80 -4.03 -4.85
CA SER A 77 -12.53 -2.88 -3.96
C SER A 77 -13.68 -2.71 -2.98
N ALA A 78 -13.67 -3.50 -1.93
CA ALA A 78 -14.71 -3.55 -0.89
C ALA A 78 -14.12 -3.97 0.47
N ALA A 79 -14.96 -4.12 1.48
CA ALA A 79 -14.62 -4.53 2.85
C ALA A 79 -13.55 -3.65 3.51
N SER A 80 -13.39 -2.40 3.04
CA SER A 80 -12.38 -1.43 3.50
C SER A 80 -10.94 -1.93 3.43
N SER A 81 -10.66 -2.96 2.63
CA SER A 81 -9.35 -3.63 2.57
C SER A 81 -8.56 -3.33 1.30
N THR A 82 -9.07 -2.51 0.39
CA THR A 82 -8.43 -2.25 -0.92
C THR A 82 -7.03 -1.67 -0.76
N THR A 83 -6.88 -0.62 0.05
CA THR A 83 -5.57 0.01 0.28
C THR A 83 -4.63 -0.96 0.98
N ASP A 84 -5.07 -1.66 2.02
CA ASP A 84 -4.26 -2.63 2.76
C ASP A 84 -3.64 -3.69 1.85
N LEU A 85 -4.50 -4.35 1.06
CA LEU A 85 -4.08 -5.46 0.21
C LEU A 85 -3.13 -4.99 -0.89
N ASN A 86 -3.52 -3.93 -1.60
CA ASN A 86 -2.76 -3.46 -2.76
C ASN A 86 -1.49 -2.70 -2.35
N ALA A 87 -1.53 -1.92 -1.26
CA ALA A 87 -0.32 -1.26 -0.75
C ALA A 87 0.70 -2.26 -0.21
N ALA A 88 0.25 -3.31 0.51
CA ALA A 88 1.14 -4.37 0.97
C ALA A 88 1.76 -5.15 -0.20
N ALA A 89 0.99 -5.43 -1.26
CA ALA A 89 1.52 -6.05 -2.47
C ALA A 89 2.55 -5.14 -3.16
N ALA A 90 2.27 -3.84 -3.29
CA ALA A 90 3.19 -2.86 -3.85
C ALA A 90 4.47 -2.73 -3.01
N LEU A 91 4.35 -2.73 -1.68
CA LEU A 91 5.48 -2.70 -0.76
C LEU A 91 6.36 -3.96 -0.92
N ASN A 92 5.75 -5.14 -1.09
CA ASN A 92 6.49 -6.37 -1.35
C ASN A 92 7.27 -6.31 -2.69
N ALA A 93 6.68 -5.74 -3.74
CA ALA A 93 7.38 -5.49 -5.01
C ALA A 93 8.56 -4.54 -4.81
N THR A 94 8.32 -3.41 -4.15
CA THR A 94 9.32 -2.38 -3.85
C THR A 94 10.48 -2.95 -3.02
N THR A 95 10.19 -3.78 -2.02
CA THR A 95 11.20 -4.42 -1.18
C THR A 95 12.14 -5.33 -1.99
N LYS A 96 11.63 -6.05 -2.99
CA LYS A 96 12.47 -6.86 -3.88
C LYS A 96 13.41 -5.98 -4.71
N ILE A 97 12.91 -4.87 -5.25
CA ILE A 97 13.71 -3.91 -6.01
C ILE A 97 14.79 -3.28 -5.11
N LYS A 98 14.43 -2.87 -3.89
CA LYS A 98 15.39 -2.35 -2.89
C LYS A 98 16.52 -3.34 -2.61
N LYS A 99 16.21 -4.63 -2.46
CA LYS A 99 17.24 -5.67 -2.27
C LYS A 99 18.18 -5.80 -3.47
N ASN A 100 17.67 -5.66 -4.70
CA ASN A 100 18.51 -5.67 -5.90
C ASN A 100 19.45 -4.46 -5.92
N LEU A 101 18.95 -3.26 -5.61
CA LEU A 101 19.75 -2.03 -5.53
C LEU A 101 20.76 -2.10 -4.39
N GLU A 102 20.36 -2.59 -3.23
CA GLU A 102 21.25 -2.78 -2.08
C GLU A 102 22.43 -3.69 -2.43
N LYS A 103 22.14 -4.85 -3.00
CA LYS A 103 23.18 -5.78 -3.46
C LYS A 103 24.12 -5.11 -4.45
N PHE A 104 23.59 -4.44 -5.46
CA PHE A 104 24.37 -3.72 -6.46
C PHE A 104 25.27 -2.66 -5.84
N ILE A 105 24.75 -1.84 -4.93
CA ILE A 105 25.54 -0.79 -4.27
C ILE A 105 26.64 -1.41 -3.41
N LYS A 106 26.33 -2.42 -2.62
CA LYS A 106 27.31 -3.12 -1.77
C LYS A 106 28.46 -3.71 -2.62
N ASP A 107 28.13 -4.38 -3.72
CA ASP A 107 29.11 -5.00 -4.59
C ASP A 107 29.97 -3.96 -5.31
N LYS A 108 29.38 -2.93 -5.89
CA LYS A 108 30.05 -1.90 -6.67
C LYS A 108 30.93 -0.97 -5.81
N TYR A 109 30.40 -0.53 -4.69
CA TYR A 109 31.05 0.46 -3.83
C TYR A 109 31.81 -0.14 -2.64
N LYS A 110 31.91 -1.48 -2.58
CA LYS A 110 32.61 -2.24 -1.55
C LYS A 110 32.14 -1.87 -0.14
N ILE A 111 30.79 -1.93 0.05
CA ILE A 111 30.17 -1.68 1.35
C ILE A 111 29.97 -3.00 2.07
N PHE A 112 30.68 -3.20 3.18
CA PHE A 112 30.63 -4.44 3.99
C PHE A 112 29.69 -4.36 5.20
N SER A 113 28.90 -3.27 5.29
CA SER A 113 27.91 -3.11 6.38
C SER A 113 26.80 -4.18 6.29
N LYS A 114 26.43 -4.71 7.45
CA LYS A 114 25.25 -5.58 7.60
C LYS A 114 23.95 -4.78 7.74
N GLU A 115 24.04 -3.47 7.96
CA GLU A 115 22.89 -2.60 8.14
C GLU A 115 22.11 -2.45 6.82
N GLU A 116 20.80 -2.37 6.95
CA GLU A 116 19.92 -2.03 5.83
C GLU A 116 20.06 -0.55 5.47
N PRO A 117 20.02 -0.20 4.16
CA PRO A 117 20.09 1.19 3.76
C PRO A 117 18.81 1.95 4.12
N ILE A 118 18.97 3.23 4.46
CA ILE A 118 17.89 4.18 4.65
C ILE A 118 17.60 4.86 3.31
N TYR A 119 16.32 4.82 2.89
CA TYR A 119 15.84 5.52 1.71
C TYR A 119 15.15 6.81 2.16
N LYS A 120 15.71 7.96 1.84
CA LYS A 120 15.17 9.27 2.27
C LYS A 120 15.67 10.39 1.37
N ASN A 121 14.80 11.37 1.08
CA ASN A 121 15.13 12.58 0.33
C ASN A 121 15.87 12.26 -0.98
N GLU A 122 15.30 11.39 -1.81
CA GLU A 122 15.89 10.94 -3.09
C GLU A 122 17.31 10.38 -2.96
N SER A 123 17.64 9.81 -1.82
CA SER A 123 18.96 9.25 -1.51
C SER A 123 18.86 7.85 -0.89
N ILE A 124 19.90 7.05 -1.14
CA ILE A 124 20.10 5.74 -0.51
C ILE A 124 21.32 5.87 0.40
N ILE A 125 21.14 5.68 1.70
CA ILE A 125 22.13 5.99 2.73
C ILE A 125 22.60 4.70 3.41
N PHE A 126 23.90 4.47 3.42
CA PHE A 126 24.58 3.40 4.16
C PHE A 126 25.55 4.01 5.19
N GLY A 127 25.15 4.05 6.46
CA GLY A 127 25.94 4.73 7.49
C GLY A 127 26.22 6.19 7.10
N ASN A 128 27.50 6.53 6.92
CA ASN A 128 27.92 7.89 6.52
C ASN A 128 28.01 8.12 5.00
N ARG A 129 27.65 7.14 4.19
CA ARG A 129 27.71 7.24 2.72
C ARG A 129 26.31 7.44 2.15
N SER A 130 26.13 8.50 1.37
CA SER A 130 24.88 8.83 0.69
C SER A 130 25.06 8.73 -0.82
N PHE A 131 24.07 8.15 -1.49
CA PHE A 131 24.03 7.95 -2.93
C PHE A 131 22.74 8.54 -3.47
N GLU A 132 22.82 9.40 -4.47
CA GLU A 132 21.66 9.93 -5.17
C GLU A 132 20.85 8.79 -5.83
N PHE A 133 19.56 8.73 -5.53
CA PHE A 133 18.67 7.65 -5.98
C PHE A 133 18.68 7.49 -7.50
N LYS A 134 18.44 8.58 -8.24
CA LYS A 134 18.42 8.58 -9.71
C LYS A 134 19.74 8.06 -10.31
N LYS A 135 20.88 8.50 -9.77
CA LYS A 135 22.19 8.06 -10.23
C LYS A 135 22.37 6.56 -10.03
N ILE A 136 22.00 6.03 -8.87
CA ILE A 136 22.08 4.59 -8.58
C ILE A 136 21.16 3.79 -9.50
N VAL A 137 19.94 4.25 -9.76
CA VAL A 137 19.01 3.58 -10.67
C VAL A 137 19.57 3.52 -12.09
N MET A 138 20.14 4.61 -12.61
CA MET A 138 20.80 4.64 -13.90
C MET A 138 22.01 3.69 -13.95
N GLU A 139 22.86 3.70 -12.93
CA GLU A 139 24.00 2.80 -12.84
C GLU A 139 23.60 1.32 -12.77
N ALA A 140 22.54 1.03 -12.00
CA ALA A 140 21.99 -0.31 -11.90
C ALA A 140 21.47 -0.81 -13.26
N TYR A 141 20.78 0.05 -14.02
CA TYR A 141 20.35 -0.25 -15.39
C TYR A 141 21.54 -0.59 -16.30
N LEU A 142 22.58 0.23 -16.32
CA LEU A 142 23.79 0.00 -17.12
C LEU A 142 24.52 -1.28 -16.72
N ASN A 143 24.34 -1.75 -15.48
CA ASN A 143 24.91 -3.01 -14.98
C ASN A 143 23.92 -4.19 -15.03
N ARG A 144 22.82 -4.06 -15.77
CA ARG A 144 21.81 -5.12 -16.00
C ARG A 144 21.17 -5.63 -14.72
N VAL A 145 20.97 -4.75 -13.75
CA VAL A 145 20.21 -5.03 -12.52
C VAL A 145 18.72 -4.85 -12.80
N SER A 146 17.90 -5.80 -12.36
CA SER A 146 16.44 -5.70 -12.55
C SER A 146 15.86 -4.55 -11.72
N LEU A 147 15.17 -3.64 -12.40
CA LEU A 147 14.50 -2.46 -11.84
C LEU A 147 12.97 -2.61 -11.78
N SER A 148 12.47 -3.83 -11.98
CA SER A 148 11.05 -4.11 -11.86
C SER A 148 10.80 -5.37 -11.05
N SER A 149 9.65 -5.41 -10.39
CA SER A 149 9.23 -6.61 -9.67
C SER A 149 7.71 -6.64 -9.49
N SER A 150 7.17 -7.86 -9.49
CA SER A 150 5.83 -8.12 -8.98
C SER A 150 5.86 -8.39 -7.48
N GLY A 151 4.80 -7.94 -6.79
CA GLY A 151 4.54 -8.24 -5.40
C GLY A 151 3.20 -8.93 -5.23
N PHE A 152 3.08 -9.72 -4.19
CA PHE A 152 1.86 -10.38 -3.80
C PHE A 152 1.68 -10.27 -2.30
N TYR A 153 0.44 -10.09 -1.87
CA TYR A 153 0.08 -10.08 -0.46
C TYR A 153 -1.23 -10.85 -0.24
N SER A 154 -1.29 -11.60 0.83
CA SER A 154 -2.52 -12.19 1.37
C SER A 154 -2.60 -11.89 2.85
N THR A 155 -3.79 -11.51 3.33
CA THR A 155 -3.98 -11.18 4.74
C THR A 155 -3.68 -12.39 5.62
N PRO A 156 -2.73 -12.29 6.56
CA PRO A 156 -2.31 -13.43 7.37
C PRO A 156 -3.31 -13.74 8.49
N LYS A 157 -3.22 -14.96 9.03
CA LYS A 157 -3.89 -15.40 10.27
C LYS A 157 -5.40 -15.28 10.26
N ILE A 158 -6.04 -15.20 9.09
CA ILE A 158 -7.49 -15.20 8.96
C ILE A 158 -8.01 -16.58 8.53
N LYS A 159 -9.14 -16.99 9.10
CA LYS A 159 -9.87 -18.19 8.74
C LYS A 159 -11.33 -18.03 9.16
N PHE A 160 -12.25 -18.51 8.35
CA PHE A 160 -13.67 -18.45 8.67
C PHE A 160 -14.46 -19.58 8.03
N ASN A 161 -15.23 -20.28 8.85
CA ASN A 161 -16.16 -21.29 8.38
C ASN A 161 -17.56 -20.68 8.28
N LYS A 162 -18.01 -20.38 7.05
CA LYS A 162 -19.31 -19.75 6.80
C LYS A 162 -20.50 -20.60 7.21
N LYS A 163 -20.39 -21.94 7.16
CA LYS A 163 -21.50 -22.85 7.55
C LYS A 163 -21.70 -22.86 9.05
N LYS A 164 -20.62 -22.82 9.81
CA LYS A 164 -20.66 -22.87 11.29
C LYS A 164 -20.57 -21.48 11.94
N PHE A 165 -20.35 -20.42 11.16
CA PHE A 165 -20.09 -19.06 11.63
C PHE A 165 -18.97 -18.98 12.69
N THR A 166 -17.91 -19.79 12.53
CA THR A 166 -16.79 -19.87 13.48
C THR A 166 -15.46 -19.53 12.82
N GLY A 167 -14.55 -18.95 13.58
CA GLY A 167 -13.20 -18.62 13.16
C GLY A 167 -12.78 -17.19 13.48
N ARG A 168 -11.73 -16.74 12.79
CA ARG A 168 -11.20 -15.38 12.88
C ARG A 168 -11.19 -14.76 11.48
N PRO A 169 -12.30 -14.14 11.01
CA PRO A 169 -12.38 -13.60 9.65
C PRO A 169 -11.57 -12.32 9.46
N PHE A 170 -11.30 -11.57 10.53
CA PHE A 170 -10.68 -10.25 10.46
C PHE A 170 -9.30 -10.27 11.12
N TYR A 171 -8.32 -9.66 10.44
CA TYR A 171 -6.96 -9.53 10.96
C TYR A 171 -6.87 -8.46 12.03
N TYR A 172 -7.53 -7.32 11.79
CA TYR A 172 -7.64 -6.22 12.74
C TYR A 172 -9.00 -5.49 12.58
N PHE A 173 -9.24 -4.52 13.46
CA PHE A 173 -10.50 -3.78 13.52
C PHE A 173 -10.22 -2.28 13.52
N CYS A 174 -11.11 -1.51 12.87
CA CYS A 174 -11.24 -0.09 13.10
C CYS A 174 -12.32 0.16 14.18
N TYR A 175 -12.07 1.13 15.03
CA TYR A 175 -13.00 1.57 16.06
C TYR A 175 -13.34 3.03 15.84
N GLY A 176 -14.57 3.40 16.10
CA GLY A 176 -15.05 4.76 16.03
C GLY A 176 -16.23 4.97 16.95
N ALA A 177 -16.58 6.23 17.18
CA ALA A 177 -17.80 6.61 17.88
C ALA A 177 -18.37 7.87 17.24
N ALA A 178 -19.69 7.97 17.18
CA ALA A 178 -20.39 9.18 16.77
C ALA A 178 -21.47 9.53 17.82
N VAL A 179 -21.59 10.83 18.13
CA VAL A 179 -22.62 11.40 19.00
C VAL A 179 -23.39 12.43 18.20
N SER A 180 -24.71 12.29 18.16
CA SER A 180 -25.59 13.25 17.49
C SER A 180 -26.56 13.86 18.49
N GLU A 181 -26.70 15.20 18.46
CA GLU A 181 -27.69 15.95 19.17
C GLU A 181 -28.82 16.32 18.20
N VAL A 182 -30.05 15.98 18.58
CA VAL A 182 -31.24 16.15 17.73
C VAL A 182 -32.37 16.80 18.54
N THR A 183 -32.96 17.83 17.98
CA THR A 183 -34.22 18.41 18.47
C THR A 183 -35.42 17.84 17.72
N ILE A 184 -36.44 17.37 18.42
CA ILE A 184 -37.66 16.83 17.84
C ILE A 184 -38.85 17.64 18.31
N ASP A 185 -39.64 18.19 17.39
CA ASP A 185 -40.95 18.74 17.69
C ASP A 185 -41.93 17.60 17.96
N THR A 186 -42.39 17.48 19.19
CA THR A 186 -43.27 16.37 19.62
C THR A 186 -44.72 16.49 19.10
N LEU A 187 -45.10 17.64 18.56
CA LEU A 187 -46.44 17.86 17.97
C LEU A 187 -46.45 17.53 16.48
N THR A 188 -45.42 17.94 15.75
CA THR A 188 -45.35 17.77 14.27
C THR A 188 -44.51 16.56 13.87
N GLY A 189 -43.59 16.12 14.71
CA GLY A 189 -42.60 15.07 14.37
C GLY A 189 -41.41 15.58 13.54
N GLU A 190 -41.34 16.86 13.24
CA GLU A 190 -40.20 17.47 12.59
C GLU A 190 -38.93 17.31 13.45
N ASN A 191 -37.78 17.08 12.81
CA ASN A 191 -36.51 16.96 13.50
C ASN A 191 -35.41 17.83 12.86
N ILE A 192 -34.51 18.31 13.71
CA ILE A 192 -33.36 19.09 13.33
C ILE A 192 -32.13 18.44 13.97
N ILE A 193 -31.09 18.19 13.17
CA ILE A 193 -29.78 17.74 13.67
C ILE A 193 -29.00 19.00 14.08
N GLU A 194 -28.79 19.20 15.35
CA GLU A 194 -28.10 20.37 15.92
C GLU A 194 -26.58 20.20 15.79
N ARG A 195 -26.08 18.98 16.01
CA ARG A 195 -24.64 18.70 16.03
C ARG A 195 -24.34 17.22 15.80
N VAL A 196 -23.22 16.95 15.14
CA VAL A 196 -22.64 15.60 15.03
C VAL A 196 -21.15 15.69 15.34
N ASP A 197 -20.71 14.92 16.33
CA ASP A 197 -19.29 14.71 16.69
C ASP A 197 -18.86 13.29 16.30
N ILE A 198 -17.69 13.15 15.64
CA ILE A 198 -17.13 11.86 15.16
C ILE A 198 -15.66 11.76 15.59
#